data_a69a93b5570d52cbce758ff6a129b4ac
#
_entry.id   a69a93b5570d52cbce758ff6a129b4ac
#
_cell.length_a   1.000
_cell.length_b   1.000
_cell.length_c   1.000
_cell.angle_alpha   90.00
_cell.angle_beta   90.00
_cell.angle_gamma   90.00
#
_symmetry.space_group_name_H-M   'P 1'
#
loop_
_entity.id
_entity.type
_entity.pdbx_description
1 polymer ?
#
loop_
_entity_poly.entity_id
_entity_poly.type
_entity_poly.pdbx_seq_one_letter_code
_entity_poly.pdbx_strand_id
1 'polypeptide(L)'
;FAMVLALIPMNKVDAATLTDIKIISETNVTVKQAEKWAKSKNASEEFIELAQIYFDYAEEHGGVNPAVAYVQSAKETGYGNFGGVLDSTYHNPCGLKTSSGGDDYNPDAHQRFDTWEQGVKAHLDHLALYAGAKGYPRSDTEDPRHFATIKGKATTVNSLGGNWAPSTTYGEEVNKLYRDLLSYSGATLTEDEEIKDNSSNSDKNDNSSNNGSETTNNPPNFNVVIPEAVQATEPVAKPVNEPSNISSTIGWKKENGTWYYYRSNGSKATGWIKPGNDW
;
A
#
# COMPACT_ATOMS: atom_id res chain seq x y z
N PHE A 1 22.85 -15.98 -55.94
CA PHE A 1 23.13 -15.46 -54.59
C PHE A 1 22.04 -15.98 -53.67
N ALA A 2 22.35 -16.96 -52.82
CA ALA A 2 21.45 -17.49 -51.82
C ALA A 2 21.69 -16.71 -50.52
N MET A 3 20.67 -15.99 -50.06
CA MET A 3 20.70 -15.24 -48.81
C MET A 3 20.41 -16.21 -47.67
N VAL A 4 21.42 -16.55 -46.90
CA VAL A 4 21.28 -17.38 -45.68
C VAL A 4 20.74 -16.46 -44.57
N LEU A 5 19.47 -16.67 -44.25
CA LEU A 5 18.82 -16.00 -43.10
C LEU A 5 19.30 -16.69 -41.81
N ALA A 6 20.21 -16.07 -41.08
CA ALA A 6 20.66 -16.57 -39.80
C ALA A 6 19.51 -16.39 -38.79
N LEU A 7 18.92 -17.49 -38.34
CA LEU A 7 18.02 -17.52 -37.19
C LEU A 7 18.83 -17.18 -35.94
N ILE A 8 18.64 -15.96 -35.42
CA ILE A 8 19.13 -15.57 -34.11
C ILE A 8 18.26 -16.31 -33.09
N PRO A 9 18.84 -17.15 -32.20
CA PRO A 9 18.04 -17.76 -31.15
C PRO A 9 17.46 -16.65 -30.25
N MET A 10 16.14 -16.55 -30.21
CA MET A 10 15.47 -15.78 -29.20
C MET A 10 15.73 -16.46 -27.85
N ASN A 11 16.67 -15.93 -27.07
CA ASN A 11 16.80 -16.30 -25.68
C ASN A 11 15.43 -16.04 -25.02
N LYS A 12 14.80 -17.12 -24.52
CA LYS A 12 13.75 -16.97 -23.51
C LYS A 12 14.34 -16.11 -22.40
N VAL A 13 13.86 -14.89 -22.27
CA VAL A 13 14.04 -14.13 -21.04
C VAL A 13 13.21 -14.92 -20.02
N ASP A 14 13.86 -15.74 -19.22
CA ASP A 14 13.24 -16.26 -18.01
C ASP A 14 12.71 -15.05 -17.26
N ALA A 15 11.44 -15.08 -16.91
CA ALA A 15 10.87 -14.06 -16.06
C ALA A 15 11.67 -14.11 -14.74
N ALA A 16 12.68 -13.25 -14.64
CA ALA A 16 13.44 -13.12 -13.41
C ALA A 16 12.42 -12.85 -12.30
N THR A 17 12.34 -13.78 -11.35
CA THR A 17 11.53 -13.57 -10.15
C THR A 17 12.00 -12.26 -9.54
N LEU A 18 11.08 -11.29 -9.43
CA LEU A 18 11.41 -10.00 -8.83
C LEU A 18 11.95 -10.26 -7.42
N THR A 19 13.13 -9.72 -7.12
CA THR A 19 13.68 -9.75 -5.76
C THR A 19 12.63 -9.24 -4.79
N ASP A 20 12.42 -9.95 -3.69
CA ASP A 20 11.46 -9.54 -2.67
C ASP A 20 12.00 -8.34 -1.88
N ILE A 21 11.12 -7.58 -1.27
CA ILE A 21 11.40 -6.31 -0.61
C ILE A 21 11.04 -6.46 0.87
N LYS A 22 11.91 -6.00 1.77
CA LYS A 22 11.59 -5.93 3.21
C LYS A 22 10.52 -4.86 3.45
N ILE A 23 9.58 -5.18 4.34
CA ILE A 23 8.56 -4.21 4.78
C ILE A 23 9.17 -3.16 5.70
N ILE A 24 10.09 -3.56 6.58
CA ILE A 24 10.86 -2.64 7.44
C ILE A 24 12.19 -2.37 6.74
N SER A 25 12.32 -1.19 6.16
CA SER A 25 13.50 -0.73 5.42
C SER A 25 13.40 0.76 5.11
N GLU A 26 14.53 1.36 4.79
CA GLU A 26 14.58 2.71 4.21
C GLU A 26 14.18 2.66 2.73
N THR A 27 13.90 3.82 2.13
CA THR A 27 13.65 3.94 0.69
C THR A 27 14.37 5.15 0.09
N ASN A 28 14.79 5.02 -1.19
CA ASN A 28 15.32 6.13 -1.99
C ASN A 28 14.21 6.95 -2.69
N VAL A 29 12.94 6.55 -2.53
CA VAL A 29 11.81 7.32 -3.08
C VAL A 29 11.54 8.52 -2.18
N THR A 30 11.34 9.68 -2.80
CA THR A 30 10.91 10.90 -2.10
C THR A 30 9.40 11.09 -2.18
N VAL A 31 8.82 11.86 -1.24
CA VAL A 31 7.39 12.24 -1.26
C VAL A 31 6.98 12.76 -2.64
N LYS A 32 7.75 13.72 -3.20
CA LYS A 32 7.44 14.32 -4.51
C LYS A 32 7.44 13.31 -5.66
N GLN A 33 8.26 12.27 -5.58
CA GLN A 33 8.28 11.19 -6.57
C GLN A 33 7.04 10.31 -6.42
N ALA A 34 6.65 9.96 -5.19
CA ALA A 34 5.44 9.21 -4.89
C ALA A 34 4.17 9.96 -5.35
N GLU A 35 4.05 11.25 -5.05
CA GLU A 35 2.97 12.12 -5.52
C GLU A 35 2.87 12.17 -7.05
N LYS A 36 4.00 12.38 -7.74
CA LYS A 36 4.04 12.41 -9.21
C LYS A 36 3.65 11.08 -9.83
N TRP A 37 4.11 9.97 -9.24
CA TRP A 37 3.70 8.64 -9.65
C TRP A 37 2.19 8.45 -9.51
N ALA A 38 1.63 8.78 -8.36
CA ALA A 38 0.20 8.68 -8.12
C ALA A 38 -0.62 9.53 -9.12
N LYS A 39 -0.18 10.76 -9.41
CA LYS A 39 -0.78 11.61 -10.46
C LYS A 39 -0.76 10.94 -11.82
N SER A 40 0.32 10.25 -12.18
CA SER A 40 0.42 9.53 -13.45
C SER A 40 -0.53 8.33 -13.57
N LYS A 41 -1.04 7.85 -12.42
CA LYS A 41 -2.03 6.77 -12.32
C LYS A 41 -3.47 7.28 -12.18
N ASN A 42 -3.72 8.57 -12.36
CA ASN A 42 -5.03 9.21 -12.16
C ASN A 42 -5.59 9.02 -10.75
N ALA A 43 -4.72 9.10 -9.75
CA ALA A 43 -5.11 9.05 -8.35
C ALA A 43 -5.98 10.25 -7.96
N SER A 44 -6.85 10.07 -6.94
CA SER A 44 -7.57 11.19 -6.34
C SER A 44 -6.60 12.18 -5.67
N GLU A 45 -7.00 13.44 -5.54
CA GLU A 45 -6.17 14.46 -4.89
C GLU A 45 -5.89 14.08 -3.43
N GLU A 46 -6.91 13.56 -2.71
CA GLU A 46 -6.71 13.10 -1.33
C GLU A 46 -5.66 11.98 -1.26
N PHE A 47 -5.70 11.01 -2.20
CA PHE A 47 -4.71 9.94 -2.22
C PHE A 47 -3.30 10.48 -2.49
N ILE A 48 -3.13 11.43 -3.38
CA ILE A 48 -1.83 12.05 -3.67
C ILE A 48 -1.25 12.68 -2.41
N GLU A 49 -2.07 13.39 -1.63
CA GLU A 49 -1.68 14.00 -0.35
C GLU A 49 -1.29 12.98 0.73
N LEU A 50 -1.80 11.74 0.68
CA LEU A 50 -1.41 10.69 1.63
C LEU A 50 0.09 10.35 1.57
N ALA A 51 0.77 10.57 0.44
CA ALA A 51 2.20 10.33 0.34
C ALA A 51 2.98 11.04 1.45
N GLN A 52 2.68 12.33 1.69
CA GLN A 52 3.31 13.09 2.76
C GLN A 52 3.09 12.46 4.13
N ILE A 53 1.84 12.03 4.43
CA ILE A 53 1.49 11.43 5.71
C ILE A 53 2.24 10.10 5.93
N TYR A 54 2.31 9.23 4.92
CA TYR A 54 3.08 7.99 5.02
C TYR A 54 4.55 8.23 5.33
N PHE A 55 5.18 9.19 4.64
CA PHE A 55 6.59 9.50 4.83
C PHE A 55 6.89 10.20 6.17
N ASP A 56 5.94 10.99 6.69
CA ASP A 56 6.11 11.68 7.97
C ASP A 56 6.04 10.72 9.17
N TYR A 57 5.25 9.65 9.08
CA TYR A 57 4.97 8.79 10.23
C TYR A 57 5.63 7.40 10.18
N ALA A 58 6.17 6.97 9.05
CA ALA A 58 6.67 5.61 8.87
C ALA A 58 7.75 5.21 9.89
N GLU A 59 8.69 6.11 10.19
CA GLU A 59 9.78 5.84 11.14
C GLU A 59 9.25 5.60 12.55
N GLU A 60 8.34 6.46 13.05
CA GLU A 60 7.73 6.33 14.37
C GLU A 60 6.81 5.11 14.49
N HIS A 61 6.31 4.62 13.35
CA HIS A 61 5.44 3.46 13.23
C HIS A 61 6.20 2.22 12.75
N GLY A 62 7.32 1.93 13.42
CA GLY A 62 8.07 0.68 13.31
C GLY A 62 9.10 0.63 12.19
N GLY A 63 9.42 1.76 11.55
CA GLY A 63 10.39 1.83 10.44
C GLY A 63 9.87 1.14 9.17
N VAL A 64 8.55 1.15 8.97
CA VAL A 64 7.93 0.62 7.74
C VAL A 64 8.38 1.45 6.56
N ASN A 65 8.75 0.82 5.45
CA ASN A 65 9.06 1.51 4.21
C ASN A 65 7.83 2.32 3.73
N PRO A 66 7.88 3.66 3.77
CA PRO A 66 6.72 4.50 3.46
C PRO A 66 6.24 4.35 2.02
N ALA A 67 7.16 4.10 1.09
CA ALA A 67 6.81 3.92 -0.31
C ALA A 67 6.14 2.56 -0.55
N VAL A 68 6.54 1.50 0.17
CA VAL A 68 5.84 0.20 0.17
C VAL A 68 4.42 0.35 0.71
N ALA A 69 4.25 0.98 1.88
CA ALA A 69 2.92 1.21 2.46
C ALA A 69 2.02 2.04 1.53
N TYR A 70 2.57 3.08 0.89
CA TYR A 70 1.85 3.92 -0.04
C TYR A 70 1.39 3.18 -1.30
N VAL A 71 2.23 2.35 -1.92
CA VAL A 71 1.82 1.56 -3.09
C VAL A 71 0.83 0.45 -2.72
N GLN A 72 0.92 -0.10 -1.50
CA GLN A 72 -0.11 -1.01 -1.00
C GLN A 72 -1.45 -0.29 -0.87
N SER A 73 -1.47 0.90 -0.28
CA SER A 73 -2.67 1.75 -0.21
C SER A 73 -3.23 2.07 -1.60
N ALA A 74 -2.37 2.32 -2.60
CA ALA A 74 -2.80 2.50 -3.99
C ALA A 74 -3.57 1.29 -4.51
N LYS A 75 -3.09 0.07 -4.21
CA LYS A 75 -3.76 -1.17 -4.57
C LYS A 75 -5.10 -1.32 -3.88
N GLU A 76 -5.15 -1.09 -2.56
CA GLU A 76 -6.34 -1.30 -1.73
C GLU A 76 -7.48 -0.32 -2.05
N THR A 77 -7.14 0.90 -2.41
CA THR A 77 -8.12 1.98 -2.66
C THR A 77 -8.36 2.27 -4.14
N GLY A 78 -7.69 1.55 -5.05
CA GLY A 78 -7.70 1.92 -6.47
C GLY A 78 -7.18 3.34 -6.69
N TYR A 79 -6.05 3.68 -6.04
CA TYR A 79 -5.45 5.04 -6.07
C TYR A 79 -6.39 6.12 -5.49
N GLY A 80 -7.17 5.78 -4.47
CA GLY A 80 -8.13 6.68 -3.83
C GLY A 80 -9.43 6.89 -4.61
N ASN A 81 -9.64 6.16 -5.72
CA ASN A 81 -10.88 6.22 -6.48
C ASN A 81 -11.93 5.26 -5.92
N PHE A 82 -11.49 4.30 -5.09
CA PHE A 82 -12.33 3.27 -4.49
C PHE A 82 -13.12 2.45 -5.55
N GLY A 83 -14.18 1.79 -5.18
CA GLY A 83 -14.97 0.97 -6.11
C GLY A 83 -15.75 -0.14 -5.41
N GLY A 84 -15.53 -0.26 -4.11
CA GLY A 84 -16.21 -1.22 -3.23
C GLY A 84 -17.17 -0.54 -2.27
N VAL A 85 -17.30 -1.11 -1.07
CA VAL A 85 -18.16 -0.59 0.02
C VAL A 85 -17.55 0.61 0.75
N LEU A 86 -16.23 0.81 0.61
CA LEU A 86 -15.54 1.94 1.20
C LEU A 86 -15.48 3.09 0.20
N ASP A 87 -15.47 4.29 0.75
CA ASP A 87 -15.19 5.55 0.05
C ASP A 87 -14.23 6.42 0.90
N SER A 88 -13.88 7.60 0.42
CA SER A 88 -12.94 8.51 1.09
C SER A 88 -13.40 8.94 2.49
N THR A 89 -14.69 8.88 2.81
CA THR A 89 -15.22 9.27 4.14
C THR A 89 -14.83 8.30 5.26
N TYR A 90 -14.34 7.10 4.91
CA TYR A 90 -13.81 6.16 5.89
C TYR A 90 -12.42 6.54 6.39
N HIS A 91 -11.66 7.37 5.66
CA HIS A 91 -10.25 7.66 5.91
C HIS A 91 -9.41 6.39 6.13
N ASN A 92 -9.79 5.29 5.44
CA ASN A 92 -9.22 3.97 5.60
C ASN A 92 -8.40 3.61 4.34
N PRO A 93 -7.08 3.78 4.37
CA PRO A 93 -6.25 3.67 3.19
C PRO A 93 -5.92 2.23 2.76
N CYS A 94 -6.33 1.24 3.54
CA CYS A 94 -5.95 -0.16 3.30
C CYS A 94 -7.04 -1.18 3.61
N GLY A 95 -8.30 -0.73 3.75
CA GLY A 95 -9.43 -1.62 3.96
C GLY A 95 -9.45 -2.34 5.32
N LEU A 96 -8.79 -1.78 6.35
CA LEU A 96 -8.81 -2.38 7.69
C LEU A 96 -10.25 -2.56 8.17
N LYS A 97 -10.53 -3.76 8.69
CA LYS A 97 -11.79 -4.05 9.34
C LYS A 97 -11.76 -3.59 10.80
N THR A 98 -12.95 -3.44 11.39
CA THR A 98 -13.08 -3.27 12.84
C THR A 98 -12.49 -4.46 13.59
N SER A 99 -12.29 -4.32 14.89
CA SER A 99 -11.79 -5.43 15.73
C SER A 99 -12.66 -6.68 15.66
N SER A 100 -13.97 -6.50 15.46
CA SER A 100 -14.94 -7.61 15.29
C SER A 100 -14.86 -8.27 13.93
N GLY A 101 -14.26 -7.61 12.92
CA GLY A 101 -14.25 -8.06 11.54
C GLY A 101 -15.65 -8.10 10.93
N GLY A 102 -15.85 -9.02 9.96
CA GLY A 102 -17.14 -9.20 9.31
C GLY A 102 -17.00 -9.46 7.81
N ASP A 103 -18.14 -9.49 7.12
CA ASP A 103 -18.21 -9.69 5.67
C ASP A 103 -17.61 -8.52 4.89
N ASP A 104 -16.98 -8.78 3.73
CA ASP A 104 -16.31 -7.77 2.91
C ASP A 104 -17.30 -6.78 2.26
N TYR A 105 -18.53 -7.20 2.09
CA TYR A 105 -19.60 -6.37 1.53
C TYR A 105 -20.41 -5.62 2.60
N ASN A 106 -20.10 -5.83 3.89
CA ASN A 106 -20.74 -5.11 4.98
C ASN A 106 -19.95 -3.81 5.30
N PRO A 107 -20.51 -2.62 5.05
CA PRO A 107 -19.85 -1.35 5.36
C PRO A 107 -19.44 -1.23 6.83
N ASP A 108 -20.25 -1.74 7.77
CA ASP A 108 -20.01 -1.66 9.21
C ASP A 108 -18.90 -2.62 9.70
N ALA A 109 -18.46 -3.55 8.86
CA ALA A 109 -17.33 -4.43 9.16
C ALA A 109 -15.97 -3.71 8.98
N HIS A 110 -15.96 -2.54 8.34
CA HIS A 110 -14.75 -1.80 8.03
C HIS A 110 -14.57 -0.61 8.98
N GLN A 111 -13.32 -0.39 9.37
CA GLN A 111 -12.97 0.69 10.28
C GLN A 111 -13.15 2.05 9.62
N ARG A 112 -13.80 2.98 10.33
CA ARG A 112 -13.80 4.40 10.02
C ARG A 112 -12.83 5.11 10.94
N PHE A 113 -11.97 5.93 10.37
CA PHE A 113 -11.08 6.81 11.11
C PHE A 113 -11.58 8.26 11.00
N ASP A 114 -11.30 9.08 12.02
CA ASP A 114 -11.71 10.47 12.01
C ASP A 114 -10.92 11.31 10.99
N THR A 115 -9.66 10.89 10.72
CA THR A 115 -8.77 11.57 9.79
C THR A 115 -7.95 10.57 8.98
N TRP A 116 -7.46 11.00 7.81
CA TRP A 116 -6.50 10.24 7.02
C TRP A 116 -5.20 9.93 7.78
N GLU A 117 -4.76 10.84 8.66
CA GLU A 117 -3.59 10.62 9.51
C GLU A 117 -3.77 9.39 10.42
N GLN A 118 -4.92 9.27 11.08
CA GLN A 118 -5.23 8.10 11.91
C GLN A 118 -5.26 6.81 11.07
N GLY A 119 -5.90 6.83 9.90
CA GLY A 119 -5.95 5.68 9.02
C GLY A 119 -4.57 5.24 8.51
N VAL A 120 -3.71 6.20 8.16
CA VAL A 120 -2.32 5.91 7.74
C VAL A 120 -1.50 5.35 8.89
N LYS A 121 -1.60 5.93 10.10
CA LYS A 121 -0.93 5.39 11.30
C LYS A 121 -1.37 3.96 11.61
N ALA A 122 -2.68 3.70 11.53
CA ALA A 122 -3.21 2.34 11.70
C ALA A 122 -2.65 1.36 10.66
N HIS A 123 -2.56 1.78 9.40
CA HIS A 123 -1.97 0.97 8.33
C HIS A 123 -0.49 0.68 8.59
N LEU A 124 0.30 1.69 8.94
CA LEU A 124 1.71 1.54 9.26
C LEU A 124 1.91 0.59 10.46
N ASP A 125 1.14 0.77 11.55
CA ASP A 125 1.20 -0.10 12.71
C ASP A 125 0.83 -1.55 12.37
N HIS A 126 -0.15 -1.76 11.50
CA HIS A 126 -0.53 -3.10 11.06
C HIS A 126 0.59 -3.78 10.25
N LEU A 127 1.23 -3.06 9.33
CA LEU A 127 2.40 -3.55 8.58
C LEU A 127 3.60 -3.81 9.50
N ALA A 128 3.89 -2.90 10.43
CA ALA A 128 4.95 -3.06 11.41
C ALA A 128 4.76 -4.31 12.27
N LEU A 129 3.53 -4.58 12.69
CA LEU A 129 3.18 -5.79 13.44
C LEU A 129 3.38 -7.05 12.59
N TYR A 130 2.88 -7.07 11.34
CA TYR A 130 3.13 -8.17 10.40
C TYR A 130 4.62 -8.42 10.19
N ALA A 131 5.40 -7.36 10.06
CA ALA A 131 6.84 -7.45 9.85
C ALA A 131 7.63 -7.79 11.12
N GLY A 132 6.99 -7.78 12.29
CA GLY A 132 7.61 -8.11 13.56
C GLY A 132 8.49 -7.01 14.13
N ALA A 133 8.17 -5.75 13.85
CA ALA A 133 8.92 -4.59 14.29
C ALA A 133 9.22 -4.62 15.79
N LYS A 134 10.36 -4.03 16.18
CA LYS A 134 10.74 -3.92 17.59
C LYS A 134 9.75 -3.04 18.33
N GLY A 135 9.31 -3.50 19.51
CA GLY A 135 8.31 -2.79 20.32
C GLY A 135 6.85 -3.11 19.95
N TYR A 136 6.62 -3.95 18.94
CA TYR A 136 5.26 -4.40 18.57
C TYR A 136 4.93 -5.75 19.20
N PRO A 137 3.64 -6.03 19.52
CA PRO A 137 2.52 -5.09 19.42
C PRO A 137 2.67 -3.91 20.38
N ARG A 138 2.27 -2.71 19.94
CA ARG A 138 2.24 -1.51 20.76
C ARG A 138 0.85 -1.27 21.35
N SER A 139 0.75 -0.54 22.47
CA SER A 139 -0.52 -0.31 23.15
C SER A 139 -1.24 0.97 22.70
N ASP A 140 -0.49 1.90 22.10
CA ASP A 140 -0.93 3.22 21.67
C ASP A 140 -1.15 3.29 20.14
N THR A 141 -1.90 2.34 19.60
CA THR A 141 -2.14 2.21 18.16
C THR A 141 -3.58 2.56 17.80
N GLU A 142 -3.74 3.15 16.61
CA GLU A 142 -5.04 3.34 15.96
C GLU A 142 -5.52 2.07 15.22
N ASP A 143 -4.68 1.03 15.10
CA ASP A 143 -5.00 -0.20 14.40
C ASP A 143 -5.99 -1.08 15.19
N PRO A 144 -7.26 -1.22 14.75
CA PRO A 144 -8.26 -2.03 15.45
C PRO A 144 -7.98 -3.52 15.38
N ARG A 145 -7.06 -3.95 14.52
CA ARG A 145 -6.71 -5.35 14.31
C ARG A 145 -5.29 -5.68 14.78
N HIS A 146 -4.81 -4.94 15.76
CA HIS A 146 -3.46 -5.05 16.31
C HIS A 146 -3.27 -6.32 17.18
N PHE A 147 -3.58 -7.48 16.60
CA PHE A 147 -3.56 -8.76 17.31
C PHE A 147 -2.15 -9.37 17.32
N ALA A 148 -1.63 -9.66 18.51
CA ALA A 148 -0.29 -10.26 18.67
C ALA A 148 -0.08 -11.55 17.83
N THR A 149 -1.14 -12.22 17.44
CA THR A 149 -1.10 -13.45 16.65
C THR A 149 -0.58 -13.28 15.24
N ILE A 150 -0.58 -12.05 14.70
CA ILE A 150 -0.06 -11.77 13.35
C ILE A 150 1.40 -11.31 13.37
N LYS A 151 2.00 -11.07 14.53
CA LYS A 151 3.37 -10.59 14.65
C LYS A 151 4.37 -11.47 13.91
N GLY A 152 5.15 -10.86 13.03
CA GLY A 152 6.24 -11.52 12.30
C GLY A 152 5.80 -12.50 11.21
N LYS A 153 4.49 -12.53 10.84
CA LYS A 153 4.00 -13.44 9.80
C LYS A 153 4.35 -13.02 8.37
N ALA A 154 4.66 -11.75 8.17
CA ALA A 154 5.04 -11.24 6.86
C ALA A 154 6.14 -10.17 7.02
N THR A 155 7.40 -10.58 6.88
CA THR A 155 8.56 -9.66 6.99
C THR A 155 8.91 -8.99 5.67
N THR A 156 8.36 -9.50 4.57
CA THR A 156 8.62 -9.05 3.21
C THR A 156 7.33 -8.78 2.47
N VAL A 157 7.40 -7.99 1.41
CA VAL A 157 6.24 -7.62 0.60
C VAL A 157 5.56 -8.84 -0.02
N ASN A 158 6.33 -9.78 -0.59
CA ASN A 158 5.73 -10.99 -1.18
C ASN A 158 5.05 -11.85 -0.12
N SER A 159 5.57 -11.89 1.11
CA SER A 159 4.99 -12.65 2.21
C SER A 159 3.65 -12.09 2.73
N LEU A 160 3.20 -10.93 2.25
CA LEU A 160 1.84 -10.44 2.48
C LEU A 160 0.78 -11.32 1.79
N GLY A 161 1.16 -12.04 0.71
CA GLY A 161 0.28 -13.03 0.07
C GLY A 161 -0.09 -14.17 1.03
N GLY A 162 -1.38 -14.44 1.17
CA GLY A 162 -1.91 -15.41 2.13
C GLY A 162 -1.92 -14.97 3.59
N ASN A 163 -1.30 -13.84 3.94
CA ASN A 163 -1.28 -13.27 5.29
C ASN A 163 -2.14 -12.00 5.39
N TRP A 164 -1.89 -11.00 4.57
CA TRP A 164 -2.70 -9.79 4.48
C TRP A 164 -4.01 -10.05 3.73
N ALA A 165 -3.92 -10.67 2.58
CA ALA A 165 -5.05 -11.05 1.75
C ALA A 165 -5.03 -12.55 1.45
N PRO A 166 -6.19 -13.20 1.19
CA PRO A 166 -6.26 -14.63 0.87
C PRO A 166 -5.47 -15.03 -0.39
N SER A 167 -5.34 -14.11 -1.36
CA SER A 167 -4.57 -14.34 -2.59
C SER A 167 -3.09 -14.52 -2.28
N THR A 168 -2.49 -15.62 -2.70
CA THR A 168 -1.05 -15.87 -2.57
C THR A 168 -0.20 -14.98 -3.45
N THR A 169 -0.76 -14.40 -4.52
CA THR A 169 -0.07 -13.46 -5.44
C THR A 169 -0.16 -12.01 -4.99
N TYR A 170 -0.91 -11.73 -3.92
CA TYR A 170 -1.14 -10.37 -3.44
C TYR A 170 0.16 -9.60 -3.22
N GLY A 171 1.12 -10.18 -2.52
CA GLY A 171 2.40 -9.55 -2.24
C GLY A 171 3.23 -9.28 -3.49
N GLU A 172 3.22 -10.20 -4.47
CA GLU A 172 3.87 -9.99 -5.76
C GLU A 172 3.27 -8.81 -6.53
N GLU A 173 1.96 -8.60 -6.42
CA GLU A 173 1.27 -7.47 -7.05
C GLU A 173 1.66 -6.15 -6.39
N VAL A 174 1.78 -6.10 -5.07
CA VAL A 174 2.31 -4.93 -4.34
C VAL A 174 3.77 -4.67 -4.73
N ASN A 175 4.61 -5.72 -4.80
CA ASN A 175 6.01 -5.60 -5.22
C ASN A 175 6.12 -5.03 -6.65
N LYS A 176 5.26 -5.47 -7.58
CA LYS A 176 5.20 -4.92 -8.94
C LYS A 176 4.85 -3.42 -8.94
N LEU A 177 3.91 -2.99 -8.10
CA LEU A 177 3.57 -1.57 -7.96
C LEU A 177 4.72 -0.76 -7.39
N TYR A 178 5.44 -1.31 -6.41
CA TYR A 178 6.62 -0.66 -5.87
C TYR A 178 7.73 -0.52 -6.92
N ARG A 179 7.99 -1.56 -7.72
CA ARG A 179 8.93 -1.50 -8.85
C ARG A 179 8.50 -0.51 -9.93
N ASP A 180 7.21 -0.38 -10.18
CA ASP A 180 6.67 0.63 -11.09
C ASP A 180 6.92 2.06 -10.56
N LEU A 181 6.75 2.29 -9.26
CA LEU A 181 7.10 3.56 -8.61
C LEU A 181 8.59 3.86 -8.72
N LEU A 182 9.47 2.89 -8.43
CA LEU A 182 10.93 3.04 -8.57
C LEU A 182 11.30 3.40 -10.02
N SER A 183 10.78 2.64 -10.98
CA SER A 183 11.04 2.89 -12.41
C SER A 183 10.57 4.27 -12.85
N TYR A 184 9.37 4.68 -12.44
CA TYR A 184 8.82 5.99 -12.76
C TYR A 184 9.63 7.14 -12.17
N SER A 185 10.09 6.97 -10.94
CA SER A 185 10.84 7.99 -10.20
C SER A 185 12.32 8.05 -10.55
N GLY A 186 12.85 7.01 -11.24
CA GLY A 186 14.30 6.83 -11.44
C GLY A 186 15.05 6.48 -10.15
N ALA A 187 14.33 6.14 -9.06
CA ALA A 187 14.92 5.67 -7.82
C ALA A 187 15.36 4.20 -7.94
N THR A 188 16.39 3.85 -7.18
CA THR A 188 16.88 2.47 -7.07
C THR A 188 16.57 1.93 -5.69
N LEU A 189 16.54 0.60 -5.55
CA LEU A 189 16.47 -0.03 -4.24
C LEU A 189 17.64 0.39 -3.36
N THR A 190 17.39 0.50 -2.07
CA THR A 190 18.47 0.59 -1.07
C THR A 190 19.06 -0.80 -0.83
N GLU A 191 20.27 -0.85 -0.26
CA GLU A 191 20.86 -2.14 0.14
C GLU A 191 20.08 -2.83 1.26
N ASP A 192 19.33 -2.05 2.06
CA ASP A 192 18.52 -2.57 3.14
C ASP A 192 17.19 -3.17 2.66
N GLU A 193 16.63 -2.64 1.57
CA GLU A 193 15.40 -3.16 0.96
C GLU A 193 15.56 -4.57 0.39
N GLU A 194 16.74 -4.89 -0.16
CA GLU A 194 16.96 -6.16 -0.86
C GLU A 194 17.16 -7.33 0.10
N ILE A 195 16.47 -8.43 -0.19
CA ILE A 195 16.77 -9.72 0.42
C ILE A 195 17.90 -10.33 -0.40
N LYS A 196 19.12 -10.28 0.12
CA LYS A 196 20.25 -10.98 -0.50
C LYS A 196 20.01 -12.49 -0.29
N ASP A 197 19.65 -13.19 -1.36
CA ASP A 197 19.61 -14.66 -1.39
C ASP A 197 21.04 -15.19 -1.14
N ASN A 198 21.34 -15.57 0.09
CA ASN A 198 22.58 -16.25 0.45
C ASN A 198 22.57 -17.73 0.02
N SER A 199 21.83 -18.12 -1.00
CA SER A 199 21.83 -19.50 -1.51
C SER A 199 22.86 -19.73 -2.61
N SER A 200 24.14 -19.41 -2.37
CA SER A 200 25.26 -19.93 -3.13
C SER A 200 26.40 -20.35 -2.18
N ASN A 201 26.12 -21.32 -1.34
CA ASN A 201 27.14 -22.24 -0.82
C ASN A 201 26.52 -23.62 -0.68
N SER A 202 26.60 -24.35 -1.77
CA SER A 202 26.40 -25.79 -1.77
C SER A 202 27.66 -26.44 -1.23
N ASP A 203 27.59 -26.95 -0.02
CA ASP A 203 28.45 -28.05 0.39
C ASP A 203 27.60 -29.29 0.67
N LYS A 204 28.02 -30.29 -0.01
CA LYS A 204 27.49 -31.66 -0.07
C LYS A 204 27.60 -32.37 1.26
N ASN A 205 26.69 -33.35 1.39
CA ASN A 205 26.70 -34.55 2.26
C ASN A 205 25.86 -34.40 3.53
N ASP A 206 24.93 -35.24 3.83
CA ASP A 206 24.82 -36.70 3.76
C ASP A 206 23.37 -37.15 4.00
N ASN A 207 23.05 -38.18 3.32
CA ASN A 207 22.08 -39.24 3.45
C ASN A 207 21.55 -39.55 4.85
N SER A 208 20.22 -39.54 5.08
CA SER A 208 19.53 -40.67 5.74
C SER A 208 18.01 -40.62 5.59
N SER A 209 17.47 -41.71 5.16
CA SER A 209 16.05 -42.09 5.02
C SER A 209 15.29 -42.03 6.34
N ASN A 210 14.00 -41.61 6.34
CA ASN A 210 12.87 -42.51 6.59
C ASN A 210 11.52 -41.81 6.61
N ASN A 211 10.65 -42.28 5.75
CA ASN A 211 9.29 -42.83 5.89
C ASN A 211 8.20 -42.09 6.71
N GLY A 212 7.15 -41.67 5.96
CA GLY A 212 5.78 -42.12 6.30
C GLY A 212 4.87 -41.11 6.98
N SER A 213 3.98 -40.50 6.29
CA SER A 213 2.53 -40.75 6.38
C SER A 213 1.74 -39.62 5.73
N GLU A 214 1.00 -39.94 4.71
CA GLU A 214 -0.05 -39.12 4.10
C GLU A 214 -1.17 -38.85 5.09
N THR A 215 -1.60 -37.59 5.16
CA THR A 215 -2.99 -37.25 5.44
C THR A 215 -3.42 -36.09 4.58
N THR A 216 -4.21 -36.44 3.59
CA THR A 216 -4.95 -35.53 2.71
C THR A 216 -5.99 -34.75 3.51
N ASN A 217 -5.91 -33.41 3.47
CA ASN A 217 -7.05 -32.55 3.72
C ASN A 217 -7.05 -31.41 2.72
N ASN A 218 -7.88 -31.57 1.68
CA ASN A 218 -8.22 -30.51 0.74
C ASN A 218 -9.03 -29.42 1.43
N PRO A 219 -8.69 -28.13 1.28
CA PRO A 219 -9.61 -27.06 1.57
C PRO A 219 -10.58 -26.83 0.41
N PRO A 220 -11.79 -26.32 0.69
CA PRO A 220 -12.84 -26.17 -0.30
C PRO A 220 -12.54 -25.09 -1.33
N ASN A 221 -12.85 -25.43 -2.56
CA ASN A 221 -12.71 -24.64 -3.78
C ASN A 221 -13.78 -23.53 -3.78
N PHE A 222 -13.36 -22.26 -3.71
CA PHE A 222 -14.23 -21.12 -3.96
C PHE A 222 -13.92 -20.53 -5.34
N ASN A 223 -14.78 -20.81 -6.30
CA ASN A 223 -14.82 -20.15 -7.59
C ASN A 223 -15.19 -18.66 -7.41
N VAL A 224 -14.25 -17.79 -7.63
CA VAL A 224 -14.54 -16.36 -7.79
C VAL A 224 -14.94 -16.12 -9.24
N VAL A 225 -16.24 -15.88 -9.45
CA VAL A 225 -16.78 -15.37 -10.72
C VAL A 225 -16.63 -13.86 -10.71
N ILE A 226 -15.85 -13.32 -11.63
CA ILE A 226 -15.75 -11.88 -11.88
C ILE A 226 -16.94 -11.49 -12.72
N PRO A 227 -17.84 -10.59 -12.29
CA PRO A 227 -18.89 -10.07 -13.17
C PRO A 227 -18.33 -9.02 -14.12
N GLU A 228 -18.61 -9.22 -15.38
CA GLU A 228 -18.39 -8.31 -16.50
C GLU A 228 -19.17 -7.00 -16.30
N ALA A 229 -18.55 -5.88 -16.66
CA ALA A 229 -19.10 -4.54 -16.50
C ALA A 229 -20.44 -4.36 -17.27
N VAL A 230 -21.49 -4.08 -16.54
CA VAL A 230 -22.77 -3.63 -17.12
C VAL A 230 -22.76 -2.10 -17.15
N GLN A 231 -22.85 -1.55 -18.36
CA GLN A 231 -23.11 -0.14 -18.61
C GLN A 231 -24.45 0.26 -17.98
N ALA A 232 -24.42 1.19 -17.05
CA ALA A 232 -25.63 1.83 -16.54
C ALA A 232 -25.81 3.19 -17.21
N THR A 233 -26.96 3.33 -17.87
CA THR A 233 -27.54 4.54 -18.46
C THR A 233 -27.91 5.54 -17.38
N GLU A 234 -27.60 6.82 -17.64
CA GLU A 234 -27.99 7.98 -16.81
C GLU A 234 -29.48 8.06 -16.52
N PRO A 235 -29.86 8.70 -15.40
CA PRO A 235 -30.89 9.70 -15.48
C PRO A 235 -30.48 11.07 -14.95
N VAL A 236 -30.81 12.04 -15.75
CA VAL A 236 -30.80 13.47 -15.50
C VAL A 236 -31.70 13.84 -14.33
N ALA A 237 -31.17 14.59 -13.33
CA ALA A 237 -31.92 15.68 -12.69
C ALA A 237 -30.95 16.55 -11.83
N LYS A 238 -30.81 17.81 -12.26
CA LYS A 238 -30.24 18.89 -11.40
C LYS A 238 -31.24 19.27 -10.31
N PRO A 239 -30.77 19.74 -9.17
CA PRO A 239 -31.15 21.09 -8.77
C PRO A 239 -29.99 22.03 -8.54
N VAL A 240 -30.20 23.22 -9.02
CA VAL A 240 -29.49 24.44 -8.83
C VAL A 240 -29.43 24.80 -7.35
N ASN A 241 -28.21 25.05 -6.85
CA ASN A 241 -27.86 26.17 -6.00
C ASN A 241 -26.34 26.24 -5.85
N GLU A 242 -25.74 27.18 -6.54
CA GLU A 242 -24.38 27.63 -6.27
C GLU A 242 -24.32 28.31 -4.89
N PRO A 243 -23.25 28.07 -4.14
CA PRO A 243 -22.65 29.15 -3.37
C PRO A 243 -21.30 29.51 -3.98
N SER A 244 -21.29 30.72 -4.53
CA SER A 244 -20.22 31.72 -4.56
C SER A 244 -18.79 31.23 -4.28
N ASN A 245 -17.98 31.24 -5.35
CA ASN A 245 -16.62 31.71 -5.46
C ASN A 245 -15.80 31.69 -4.14
N ILE A 246 -15.24 30.52 -3.80
CA ILE A 246 -14.13 30.44 -2.85
C ILE A 246 -12.89 30.16 -3.66
N SER A 247 -12.12 31.21 -3.96
CA SER A 247 -10.73 31.09 -4.34
C SER A 247 -9.99 30.38 -3.21
N SER A 248 -9.84 29.06 -3.31
CA SER A 248 -9.08 28.26 -2.34
C SER A 248 -7.59 28.51 -2.57
N THR A 249 -7.08 29.57 -1.97
CA THR A 249 -5.65 29.80 -1.87
C THR A 249 -5.08 28.82 -0.86
N ILE A 250 -4.35 27.80 -1.35
CA ILE A 250 -3.49 26.93 -0.55
C ILE A 250 -2.48 27.80 0.18
N GLY A 251 -2.23 27.53 1.46
CA GLY A 251 -1.17 28.18 2.20
C GLY A 251 -1.62 28.83 3.52
N TRP A 252 -0.70 29.58 4.10
CA TRP A 252 -0.90 30.25 5.38
C TRP A 252 -1.92 31.39 5.30
N LYS A 253 -2.94 31.34 6.17
CA LYS A 253 -3.90 32.43 6.38
C LYS A 253 -3.98 32.80 7.86
N LYS A 254 -4.06 34.09 8.12
CA LYS A 254 -4.21 34.61 9.49
C LYS A 254 -5.68 34.89 9.77
N GLU A 255 -6.24 34.22 10.78
CA GLU A 255 -7.62 34.42 11.23
C GLU A 255 -7.61 34.70 12.73
N ASN A 256 -8.27 35.77 13.16
CA ASN A 256 -8.36 36.18 14.57
C ASN A 256 -7.01 36.19 15.30
N GLY A 257 -5.95 36.61 14.60
CA GLY A 257 -4.59 36.70 15.17
C GLY A 257 -3.78 35.42 15.10
N THR A 258 -4.37 34.27 14.78
CA THR A 258 -3.72 32.97 14.70
C THR A 258 -3.48 32.58 13.24
N TRP A 259 -2.31 32.00 12.94
CA TRP A 259 -1.99 31.49 11.60
C TRP A 259 -2.49 30.06 11.43
N TYR A 260 -3.19 29.80 10.32
CA TYR A 260 -3.64 28.48 9.89
C TYR A 260 -3.12 28.19 8.49
N TYR A 261 -2.72 26.94 8.24
CA TYR A 261 -2.41 26.48 6.90
C TYR A 261 -3.65 25.85 6.27
N TYR A 262 -4.00 26.27 5.07
CA TYR A 262 -5.11 25.71 4.31
C TYR A 262 -4.58 24.81 3.20
N ARG A 263 -5.10 23.59 3.12
CA ARG A 263 -4.82 22.61 2.09
C ARG A 263 -5.60 22.94 0.81
N SER A 264 -5.28 22.22 -0.31
CA SER A 264 -5.96 22.39 -1.61
C SER A 264 -7.47 22.19 -1.54
N ASN A 265 -7.94 21.29 -0.65
CA ASN A 265 -9.35 21.03 -0.40
C ASN A 265 -10.04 22.07 0.51
N GLY A 266 -9.34 23.14 0.92
CA GLY A 266 -9.86 24.17 1.80
C GLY A 266 -9.92 23.81 3.29
N SER A 267 -9.46 22.62 3.70
CA SER A 267 -9.41 22.25 5.12
C SER A 267 -8.24 22.91 5.83
N LYS A 268 -8.42 23.22 7.12
CA LYS A 268 -7.33 23.66 8.00
C LYS A 268 -6.47 22.46 8.35
N ALA A 269 -5.17 22.57 8.20
CA ALA A 269 -4.25 21.56 8.69
C ALA A 269 -4.17 21.63 10.22
N THR A 270 -4.13 20.47 10.86
CA THR A 270 -3.92 20.30 12.30
C THR A 270 -2.56 19.67 12.54
N GLY A 271 -1.86 20.08 13.59
CA GLY A 271 -0.52 19.62 13.93
C GLY A 271 0.61 20.47 13.33
N TRP A 272 1.83 19.95 13.37
CA TRP A 272 3.00 20.62 12.81
C TRP A 272 2.98 20.57 11.30
N ILE A 273 3.10 21.72 10.65
CA ILE A 273 3.12 21.84 9.18
C ILE A 273 4.50 22.31 8.79
N LYS A 274 5.16 21.56 7.92
CA LYS A 274 6.42 21.92 7.27
C LYS A 274 6.14 22.30 5.81
N PRO A 275 5.86 23.58 5.49
CA PRO A 275 5.64 23.98 4.11
C PRO A 275 7.01 24.17 3.43
N GLY A 276 7.30 23.28 2.49
CA GLY A 276 8.48 23.41 1.63
C GLY A 276 9.79 22.97 2.29
N ASN A 277 10.72 22.50 1.46
CA ASN A 277 12.07 22.04 1.84
C ASN A 277 13.03 23.20 2.15
N ASP A 278 12.69 24.11 3.05
CA ASP A 278 13.62 25.17 3.47
C ASP A 278 13.58 25.32 4.98
N TRP A 279 14.59 24.70 5.59
CA TRP A 279 15.23 25.08 6.83
C TRP A 279 16.72 25.02 6.62
#